data_d3a0e1ff15b1f876c208db80214e0bba
#
_entry.id   d3a0e1ff15b1f876c208db80214e0bba
#
_cell.length_a   1.000
_cell.length_b   1.000
_cell.length_c   1.000
_cell.angle_alpha   90.00
_cell.angle_beta   90.00
_cell.angle_gamma   90.00
#
_symmetry.space_group_name_H-M   'P 1'
#
loop_
_entity.id
_entity.type
_entity.pdbx_description
1 polymer ?
#
loop_
_entity_poly.entity_id
_entity_poly.type
_entity_poly.pdbx_seq_one_letter_code
_entity_poly.pdbx_strand_id
1 'polypeptide(L)'
;MTVLLLSLLAVILLGLAAEKRRAVRDRKKLTHIVHVNGIRGKSTVTRLIAAGLQAGGWKVFCKTTGTVPMTIAPDGTERPIRRPGRSNIKEQLSILHQAAQSGAEVLVIECMAVDPALQAVTQRQMLKADVGVITNVRLDHTAEMGETLEEICDSLSNTIPRDGVLFTADGIFFSRLRSNAQELNCRAVLAEPDGTEPEFDFPENIALAAAVCRELGVERKTALEGMSHYK
;
A
#
# COMPACT_ATOMS: atom_id res chain seq x y z
N MET A 1 -7.20 44.96 6.52
CA MET A 1 -7.76 43.62 6.78
C MET A 1 -7.79 42.76 5.51
N THR A 2 -8.36 43.22 4.41
CA THR A 2 -8.48 42.47 3.14
C THR A 2 -7.13 42.02 2.56
N VAL A 3 -6.12 42.91 2.54
CA VAL A 3 -4.77 42.62 2.02
C VAL A 3 -4.09 41.50 2.86
N LEU A 4 -4.24 41.54 4.20
CA LEU A 4 -3.67 40.52 5.09
C LEU A 4 -4.34 39.16 4.83
N LEU A 5 -5.64 39.08 4.65
CA LEU A 5 -6.37 37.85 4.33
C LEU A 5 -5.94 37.30 2.99
N LEU A 6 -5.80 38.12 1.96
CA LEU A 6 -5.35 37.72 0.65
C LEU A 6 -3.89 37.21 0.67
N SER A 7 -3.00 37.89 1.42
CA SER A 7 -1.62 37.41 1.56
C SER A 7 -1.53 36.08 2.30
N LEU A 8 -2.31 35.90 3.37
CA LEU A 8 -2.37 34.62 4.09
C LEU A 8 -2.91 33.49 3.18
N LEU A 9 -3.97 33.76 2.44
CA LEU A 9 -4.52 32.79 1.47
C LEU A 9 -3.47 32.43 0.41
N ALA A 10 -2.76 33.41 -0.13
CA ALA A 10 -1.69 33.17 -1.11
C ALA A 10 -0.58 32.29 -0.54
N VAL A 11 -0.13 32.54 0.70
CA VAL A 11 0.88 31.70 1.38
C VAL A 11 0.39 30.26 1.54
N ILE A 12 -0.86 30.06 1.96
CA ILE A 12 -1.46 28.72 2.10
C ILE A 12 -1.50 28.01 0.74
N LEU A 13 -1.99 28.68 -0.31
CA LEU A 13 -2.08 28.10 -1.65
C LEU A 13 -0.70 27.76 -2.22
N LEU A 14 0.29 28.59 -2.02
CA LEU A 14 1.68 28.31 -2.42
C LEU A 14 2.26 27.12 -1.65
N GLY A 15 1.99 27.01 -0.35
CA GLY A 15 2.39 25.87 0.47
C GLY A 15 1.78 24.56 -0.02
N LEU A 16 0.47 24.55 -0.30
CA LEU A 16 -0.22 23.37 -0.86
C LEU A 16 0.30 23.00 -2.25
N ALA A 17 0.56 24.00 -3.10
CA ALA A 17 1.15 23.76 -4.42
C ALA A 17 2.56 23.18 -4.34
N ALA A 18 3.38 23.65 -3.40
CA ALA A 18 4.73 23.15 -3.15
C ALA A 18 4.68 21.70 -2.63
N GLU A 19 3.79 21.38 -1.68
CA GLU A 19 3.57 20.02 -1.17
C GLU A 19 3.18 19.06 -2.32
N LYS A 20 2.21 19.47 -3.15
CA LYS A 20 1.79 18.67 -4.31
C LYS A 20 2.92 18.46 -5.33
N ARG A 21 3.68 19.50 -5.65
CA ARG A 21 4.83 19.40 -6.57
C ARG A 21 5.92 18.47 -6.01
N ARG A 22 6.17 18.53 -4.70
CA ARG A 22 7.11 17.65 -4.01
C ARG A 22 6.63 16.20 -4.11
N ALA A 23 5.38 15.91 -3.78
CA ALA A 23 4.82 14.55 -3.86
C ALA A 23 4.92 13.96 -5.27
N VAL A 24 4.59 14.75 -6.31
CA VAL A 24 4.74 14.32 -7.71
C VAL A 24 6.19 14.02 -8.08
N ARG A 25 7.14 14.85 -7.63
CA ARG A 25 8.56 14.63 -7.87
C ARG A 25 9.08 13.39 -7.14
N ASP A 26 8.68 13.19 -5.89
CA ASP A 26 9.10 12.05 -5.09
C ASP A 26 8.51 10.74 -5.66
N ARG A 27 7.22 10.74 -6.09
CA ARG A 27 6.62 9.59 -6.79
C ARG A 27 7.40 9.19 -8.06
N LYS A 28 7.88 10.15 -8.83
CA LYS A 28 8.64 9.90 -10.07
C LYS A 28 10.02 9.27 -9.84
N LYS A 29 10.55 9.32 -8.62
CA LYS A 29 11.83 8.66 -8.28
C LYS A 29 11.66 7.18 -7.98
N LEU A 30 10.45 6.73 -7.69
CA LEU A 30 10.13 5.34 -7.42
C LEU A 30 9.64 4.66 -8.70
N THR A 31 10.18 3.51 -8.99
CA THR A 31 9.76 2.67 -10.12
C THR A 31 8.36 2.13 -9.86
N HIS A 32 8.15 1.56 -8.67
CA HIS A 32 6.87 0.98 -8.27
C HIS A 32 6.42 1.45 -6.88
N ILE A 33 5.10 1.55 -6.69
CA ILE A 33 4.48 1.66 -5.37
C ILE A 33 3.46 0.54 -5.25
N VAL A 34 3.64 -0.29 -4.23
CA VAL A 34 2.70 -1.35 -3.83
C VAL A 34 1.89 -0.84 -2.65
N HIS A 35 0.58 -0.65 -2.84
CA HIS A 35 -0.34 -0.18 -1.79
C HIS A 35 -1.15 -1.36 -1.26
N VAL A 36 -0.90 -1.74 0.00
CA VAL A 36 -1.50 -2.92 0.63
C VAL A 36 -2.66 -2.50 1.51
N ASN A 37 -3.86 -2.97 1.20
CA ASN A 37 -5.09 -2.79 1.96
C ASN A 37 -5.74 -4.15 2.28
N GLY A 38 -6.91 -4.12 2.91
CA GLY A 38 -7.69 -5.29 3.36
C GLY A 38 -8.00 -5.22 4.85
N ILE A 39 -8.67 -6.20 5.38
CA ILE A 39 -9.08 -6.18 6.80
C ILE A 39 -8.01 -6.80 7.69
N ARG A 40 -7.51 -7.98 7.38
CA ARG A 40 -6.52 -8.71 8.18
C ARG A 40 -5.27 -9.04 7.36
N GLY A 41 -4.13 -9.20 8.02
CA GLY A 41 -2.90 -9.62 7.39
C GLY A 41 -2.12 -8.52 6.64
N LYS A 42 -2.61 -7.28 6.60
CA LYS A 42 -1.96 -6.17 5.88
C LYS A 42 -0.47 -6.02 6.21
N SER A 43 -0.13 -5.88 7.50
CA SER A 43 1.27 -5.67 7.91
C SER A 43 2.16 -6.86 7.57
N THR A 44 1.65 -8.09 7.74
CA THR A 44 2.34 -9.32 7.36
C THR A 44 2.62 -9.33 5.86
N VAL A 45 1.58 -9.20 5.03
CA VAL A 45 1.71 -9.20 3.57
C VAL A 45 2.64 -8.08 3.10
N THR A 46 2.55 -6.88 3.70
CA THR A 46 3.46 -5.75 3.40
C THR A 46 4.92 -6.12 3.65
N ARG A 47 5.23 -6.76 4.78
CA ARG A 47 6.60 -7.21 5.11
C ARG A 47 7.05 -8.36 4.21
N LEU A 48 6.18 -9.35 3.93
CA LEU A 48 6.48 -10.46 3.03
C LEU A 48 6.83 -9.98 1.63
N ILE A 49 6.02 -9.07 1.06
CA ILE A 49 6.31 -8.46 -0.25
C ILE A 49 7.66 -7.74 -0.22
N ALA A 50 7.91 -6.93 0.81
CA ALA A 50 9.16 -6.19 0.92
C ALA A 50 10.38 -7.13 1.00
N ALA A 51 10.32 -8.18 1.82
CA ALA A 51 11.39 -9.15 1.96
C ALA A 51 11.64 -9.94 0.66
N GLY A 52 10.57 -10.39 0.01
CA GLY A 52 10.69 -11.09 -1.27
C GLY A 52 11.29 -10.23 -2.38
N LEU A 53 10.89 -8.96 -2.48
CA LEU A 53 11.45 -8.01 -3.45
C LEU A 53 12.92 -7.69 -3.14
N GLN A 54 13.28 -7.52 -1.86
CA GLN A 54 14.68 -7.30 -1.45
C GLN A 54 15.56 -8.47 -1.81
N ALA A 55 15.11 -9.71 -1.60
CA ALA A 55 15.84 -10.91 -2.01
C ALA A 55 16.05 -10.96 -3.54
N GLY A 56 15.10 -10.43 -4.32
CA GLY A 56 15.21 -10.25 -5.76
C GLY A 56 16.11 -9.09 -6.22
N GLY A 57 16.74 -8.37 -5.28
CA GLY A 57 17.69 -7.29 -5.57
C GLY A 57 17.08 -5.89 -5.65
N TRP A 58 15.77 -5.72 -5.41
CA TRP A 58 15.14 -4.40 -5.37
C TRP A 58 15.55 -3.61 -4.12
N LYS A 59 15.77 -2.31 -4.26
CA LYS A 59 15.91 -1.38 -3.14
C LYS A 59 14.51 -1.00 -2.65
N VAL A 60 14.05 -1.66 -1.58
CA VAL A 60 12.68 -1.53 -1.08
C VAL A 60 12.64 -0.66 0.16
N PHE A 61 11.75 0.33 0.17
CA PHE A 61 11.31 1.01 1.38
C PHE A 61 9.94 0.46 1.78
N CYS A 62 9.81 -0.01 3.03
CA CYS A 62 8.57 -0.62 3.52
C CYS A 62 7.99 0.20 4.67
N LYS A 63 6.65 0.31 4.73
CA LYS A 63 5.94 0.93 5.85
C LYS A 63 4.75 0.10 6.27
N THR A 64 4.68 -0.22 7.55
CA THR A 64 3.53 -0.89 8.19
C THR A 64 2.78 0.03 9.14
N THR A 65 1.51 -0.29 9.44
CA THR A 65 0.65 0.51 10.32
C THR A 65 0.21 -0.21 11.58
N GLY A 66 0.47 -1.50 11.73
CA GLY A 66 0.02 -2.36 12.83
C GLY A 66 0.14 -1.76 14.23
N THR A 67 0.16 -2.57 15.27
CA THR A 67 0.20 -2.12 16.67
C THR A 67 1.36 -1.14 16.95
N VAL A 68 2.51 -1.40 16.34
CA VAL A 68 3.64 -0.46 16.29
C VAL A 68 3.91 -0.14 14.82
N PRO A 69 3.60 1.09 14.37
CA PRO A 69 3.88 1.47 12.99
C PRO A 69 5.38 1.59 12.76
N MET A 70 5.88 0.97 11.71
CA MET A 70 7.31 0.86 11.40
C MET A 70 7.62 1.31 9.98
N THR A 71 8.83 1.80 9.78
CA THR A 71 9.48 1.90 8.47
C THR A 71 10.68 0.99 8.42
N ILE A 72 10.91 0.37 7.27
CA ILE A 72 12.10 -0.45 6.98
C ILE A 72 12.75 0.17 5.74
N ALA A 73 13.96 0.66 5.90
CA ALA A 73 14.73 1.27 4.82
C ALA A 73 15.39 0.20 3.92
N PRO A 74 15.88 0.59 2.72
CA PRO A 74 16.53 -0.37 1.79
C PRO A 74 17.75 -1.09 2.35
N ASP A 75 18.40 -0.54 3.38
CA ASP A 75 19.52 -1.16 4.09
C ASP A 75 19.08 -2.12 5.22
N GLY A 76 17.78 -2.37 5.36
CA GLY A 76 17.19 -3.19 6.41
C GLY A 76 16.99 -2.48 7.75
N THR A 77 17.35 -1.21 7.87
CA THR A 77 17.18 -0.44 9.12
C THR A 77 15.69 -0.26 9.43
N GLU A 78 15.24 -0.79 10.56
CA GLU A 78 13.86 -0.60 11.06
C GLU A 78 13.78 0.58 12.02
N ARG A 79 12.75 1.40 11.87
CA ARG A 79 12.47 2.54 12.76
C ARG A 79 10.99 2.66 13.08
N PRO A 80 10.60 2.82 14.35
CA PRO A 80 9.22 3.08 14.72
C PRO A 80 8.81 4.49 14.26
N ILE A 81 7.59 4.61 13.75
CA ILE A 81 7.01 5.90 13.39
C ILE A 81 6.46 6.54 14.66
N ARG A 82 7.10 7.63 15.10
CA ARG A 82 6.63 8.41 16.24
C ARG A 82 5.58 9.41 15.78
N ARG A 83 4.37 9.31 16.34
CA ARG A 83 3.25 10.20 16.07
C ARG A 83 3.07 11.15 17.25
N PRO A 84 3.17 12.46 17.07
CA PRO A 84 2.92 13.45 18.15
C PRO A 84 1.43 13.58 18.49
N GLY A 85 0.54 12.93 17.72
CA GLY A 85 -0.90 12.98 17.90
C GLY A 85 -1.61 11.82 17.23
N ARG A 86 -2.90 12.00 16.86
CA ARG A 86 -3.69 11.00 16.13
C ARG A 86 -3.09 10.70 14.76
N SER A 87 -3.28 9.48 14.28
CA SER A 87 -2.89 9.08 12.92
C SER A 87 -3.54 9.99 11.87
N ASN A 88 -2.75 10.40 10.86
CA ASN A 88 -3.21 11.27 9.78
C ASN A 88 -2.66 10.75 8.45
N ILE A 89 -3.50 10.71 7.42
CA ILE A 89 -3.11 10.21 6.08
C ILE A 89 -1.96 11.01 5.44
N LYS A 90 -1.70 12.25 5.87
CA LYS A 90 -0.51 13.01 5.45
C LYS A 90 0.81 12.32 5.80
N GLU A 91 0.81 11.40 6.77
CA GLU A 91 1.95 10.52 7.05
C GLU A 91 2.40 9.79 5.78
N GLN A 92 1.47 9.39 4.89
CA GLN A 92 1.81 8.72 3.63
C GLN A 92 2.67 9.60 2.70
N LEU A 93 2.45 10.92 2.67
CA LEU A 93 3.32 11.84 1.91
C LEU A 93 4.73 11.94 2.52
N SER A 94 4.83 11.93 3.85
CA SER A 94 6.12 11.89 4.53
C SER A 94 6.89 10.61 4.24
N ILE A 95 6.19 9.46 4.23
CA ILE A 95 6.77 8.16 3.90
C ILE A 95 7.22 8.12 2.42
N LEU A 96 6.39 8.60 1.50
CA LEU A 96 6.74 8.72 0.09
C LEU A 96 8.04 9.53 -0.10
N HIS A 97 8.15 10.64 0.64
CA HIS A 97 9.35 11.46 0.62
C HIS A 97 10.58 10.72 1.16
N GLN A 98 10.46 10.03 2.31
CA GLN A 98 11.55 9.26 2.91
C GLN A 98 12.02 8.15 1.96
N ALA A 99 11.10 7.40 1.35
CA ALA A 99 11.42 6.38 0.35
C ALA A 99 12.20 6.98 -0.84
N ALA A 100 11.72 8.11 -1.38
CA ALA A 100 12.39 8.80 -2.49
C ALA A 100 13.78 9.36 -2.13
N GLN A 101 14.03 9.71 -0.87
CA GLN A 101 15.33 10.19 -0.39
C GLN A 101 16.30 9.05 -0.03
N SER A 102 15.79 7.89 0.37
CA SER A 102 16.62 6.71 0.68
C SER A 102 17.17 6.01 -0.57
N GLY A 103 16.81 6.46 -1.77
CA GLY A 103 17.18 5.81 -3.01
C GLY A 103 16.44 4.50 -3.26
N ALA A 104 15.28 4.32 -2.64
CA ALA A 104 14.42 3.19 -2.91
C ALA A 104 13.89 3.21 -4.35
N GLU A 105 13.78 2.04 -4.94
CA GLU A 105 13.17 1.82 -6.26
C GLU A 105 11.69 1.42 -6.11
N VAL A 106 11.37 0.70 -5.03
CA VAL A 106 10.02 0.24 -4.70
C VAL A 106 9.61 0.74 -3.31
N LEU A 107 8.41 1.29 -3.19
CA LEU A 107 7.75 1.57 -1.94
C LEU A 107 6.64 0.54 -1.72
N VAL A 108 6.75 -0.28 -0.68
CA VAL A 108 5.66 -1.15 -0.20
C VAL A 108 5.02 -0.49 1.01
N ILE A 109 3.76 -0.09 0.91
CA ILE A 109 3.12 0.75 1.91
C ILE A 109 1.75 0.22 2.31
N GLU A 110 1.55 0.01 3.60
CA GLU A 110 0.27 -0.40 4.16
C GLU A 110 -0.69 0.79 4.25
N CYS A 111 -1.94 0.58 3.83
CA CYS A 111 -3.03 1.53 3.97
C CYS A 111 -3.35 1.75 5.45
N MET A 112 -3.40 3.00 5.86
CA MET A 112 -3.74 3.39 7.23
C MET A 112 -5.16 3.96 7.36
N ALA A 113 -5.82 4.24 6.24
CA ALA A 113 -7.15 4.82 6.23
C ALA A 113 -8.21 3.74 6.37
N VAL A 114 -9.13 3.93 7.30
CA VAL A 114 -10.35 3.12 7.43
C VAL A 114 -11.47 3.75 6.61
N ASP A 115 -11.63 5.07 6.68
CA ASP A 115 -12.63 5.84 5.94
C ASP A 115 -12.42 5.73 4.42
N PRO A 116 -13.48 5.38 3.63
CA PRO A 116 -13.39 5.15 2.17
C PRO A 116 -12.91 6.39 1.40
N ALA A 117 -13.32 7.60 1.81
CA ALA A 117 -12.89 8.82 1.15
C ALA A 117 -11.39 9.08 1.37
N LEU A 118 -10.88 8.78 2.58
CA LEU A 118 -9.46 8.90 2.89
C LEU A 118 -8.64 7.81 2.18
N GLN A 119 -9.18 6.61 1.97
CA GLN A 119 -8.57 5.57 1.14
C GLN A 119 -8.42 6.07 -0.31
N ALA A 120 -9.51 6.62 -0.88
CA ALA A 120 -9.50 7.16 -2.23
C ALA A 120 -8.50 8.33 -2.40
N VAL A 121 -8.45 9.26 -1.44
CA VAL A 121 -7.48 10.37 -1.45
C VAL A 121 -6.05 9.84 -1.38
N THR A 122 -5.79 8.88 -0.50
CA THR A 122 -4.46 8.28 -0.35
C THR A 122 -4.01 7.63 -1.65
N GLN A 123 -4.86 6.81 -2.28
CA GLN A 123 -4.52 6.13 -3.53
C GLN A 123 -4.41 7.10 -4.71
N ARG A 124 -5.45 7.93 -4.94
CA ARG A 124 -5.61 8.70 -6.18
C ARG A 124 -4.81 10.01 -6.20
N GLN A 125 -4.56 10.59 -5.04
CA GLN A 125 -3.93 11.91 -4.96
C GLN A 125 -2.52 11.88 -4.36
N MET A 126 -2.25 10.98 -3.39
CA MET A 126 -0.99 10.94 -2.67
C MET A 126 -0.01 9.93 -3.29
N LEU A 127 -0.35 8.64 -3.27
CA LEU A 127 0.55 7.55 -3.64
C LEU A 127 0.56 7.30 -5.16
N LYS A 128 -0.60 7.26 -5.78
CA LYS A 128 -0.78 6.84 -7.18
C LYS A 128 -0.04 5.52 -7.43
N ALA A 129 -0.30 4.55 -6.56
CA ALA A 129 0.29 3.23 -6.66
C ALA A 129 -0.12 2.56 -7.97
N ASP A 130 0.80 1.84 -8.57
CA ASP A 130 0.63 1.03 -9.77
C ASP A 130 0.30 -0.44 -9.44
N VAL A 131 0.65 -0.89 -8.23
CA VAL A 131 0.28 -2.20 -7.71
C VAL A 131 -0.60 -2.05 -6.48
N GLY A 132 -1.82 -2.58 -6.53
CA GLY A 132 -2.75 -2.67 -5.42
C GLY A 132 -2.79 -4.08 -4.85
N VAL A 133 -2.95 -4.18 -3.54
CA VAL A 133 -3.15 -5.45 -2.84
C VAL A 133 -4.34 -5.31 -1.92
N ILE A 134 -5.31 -6.22 -2.01
CA ILE A 134 -6.39 -6.36 -1.03
C ILE A 134 -6.28 -7.77 -0.45
N THR A 135 -5.87 -7.85 0.83
CA THR A 135 -5.58 -9.15 1.46
C THR A 135 -6.82 -10.00 1.62
N ASN A 136 -7.88 -9.45 2.18
CA ASN A 136 -9.18 -10.10 2.34
C ASN A 136 -10.28 -9.08 2.65
N VAL A 137 -11.55 -9.53 2.53
CA VAL A 137 -12.76 -8.83 2.92
C VAL A 137 -13.36 -9.57 4.11
N ARG A 138 -13.51 -8.92 5.26
CA ARG A 138 -14.08 -9.47 6.50
C ARG A 138 -14.94 -8.42 7.18
N LEU A 139 -15.82 -8.82 8.09
CA LEU A 139 -16.57 -7.88 8.92
C LEU A 139 -15.64 -7.25 9.96
N ASP A 140 -15.34 -5.98 9.77
CA ASP A 140 -14.63 -5.11 10.71
C ASP A 140 -14.83 -3.65 10.28
N HIS A 141 -14.63 -2.71 11.20
CA HIS A 141 -14.77 -1.26 10.92
C HIS A 141 -16.11 -0.90 10.27
N THR A 142 -17.17 -1.55 10.71
CA THR A 142 -18.51 -1.43 10.07
C THR A 142 -19.09 -0.02 10.14
N ALA A 143 -18.69 0.77 11.16
CA ALA A 143 -19.11 2.16 11.28
C ALA A 143 -18.59 3.06 10.14
N GLU A 144 -17.42 2.74 9.57
CA GLU A 144 -16.77 3.54 8.52
C GLU A 144 -16.85 2.89 7.14
N MET A 145 -16.75 1.55 7.06
CA MET A 145 -16.65 0.83 5.78
C MET A 145 -17.99 0.29 5.27
N GLY A 146 -19.02 0.21 6.13
CA GLY A 146 -20.33 -0.36 5.79
C GLY A 146 -20.67 -1.60 6.64
N GLU A 147 -21.96 -1.94 6.71
CA GLU A 147 -22.49 -2.99 7.56
C GLU A 147 -22.44 -4.38 6.93
N THR A 148 -22.26 -4.45 5.62
CA THR A 148 -22.21 -5.70 4.83
C THR A 148 -20.81 -5.95 4.26
N LEU A 149 -20.51 -7.21 3.94
CA LEU A 149 -19.24 -7.58 3.30
C LEU A 149 -19.09 -6.93 1.92
N GLU A 150 -20.19 -6.74 1.20
CA GLU A 150 -20.25 -6.07 -0.09
C GLU A 150 -19.84 -4.59 0.02
N GLU A 151 -20.37 -3.88 1.01
CA GLU A 151 -20.02 -2.48 1.28
C GLU A 151 -18.56 -2.35 1.71
N ILE A 152 -18.06 -3.26 2.54
CA ILE A 152 -16.65 -3.31 2.93
C ILE A 152 -15.76 -3.58 1.71
N CYS A 153 -16.16 -4.50 0.82
CA CYS A 153 -15.45 -4.75 -0.42
C CYS A 153 -15.35 -3.49 -1.30
N ASP A 154 -16.46 -2.75 -1.44
CA ASP A 154 -16.50 -1.50 -2.20
C ASP A 154 -15.67 -0.40 -1.52
N SER A 155 -15.69 -0.33 -0.19
CA SER A 155 -14.82 0.55 0.58
C SER A 155 -13.34 0.26 0.30
N LEU A 156 -12.92 -0.99 0.41
CA LEU A 156 -11.54 -1.41 0.12
C LEU A 156 -11.13 -1.15 -1.34
N SER A 157 -12.08 -1.22 -2.26
CA SER A 157 -11.87 -0.96 -3.69
C SER A 157 -11.42 0.47 -4.00
N ASN A 158 -11.57 1.41 -3.06
CA ASN A 158 -11.03 2.77 -3.21
C ASN A 158 -9.49 2.82 -3.30
N THR A 159 -8.79 1.74 -2.92
CA THR A 159 -7.33 1.63 -3.06
C THR A 159 -6.88 0.93 -4.35
N ILE A 160 -7.80 0.52 -5.22
CA ILE A 160 -7.47 -0.07 -6.52
C ILE A 160 -6.75 0.97 -7.39
N PRO A 161 -5.58 0.60 -7.98
CA PRO A 161 -4.85 1.47 -8.90
C PRO A 161 -5.64 1.77 -10.18
N ARG A 162 -5.42 2.93 -10.77
CA ARG A 162 -5.81 3.20 -12.14
C ARG A 162 -4.68 2.77 -13.08
N ASP A 163 -5.02 2.10 -14.17
CA ASP A 163 -4.05 1.63 -15.20
C ASP A 163 -2.95 0.74 -14.61
N GLY A 164 -3.27 -0.07 -13.58
CA GLY A 164 -2.32 -0.88 -12.84
C GLY A 164 -2.74 -2.34 -12.69
N VAL A 165 -2.30 -2.96 -11.61
CA VAL A 165 -2.67 -4.32 -11.26
C VAL A 165 -3.12 -4.44 -9.81
N LEU A 166 -4.21 -5.17 -9.58
CA LEU A 166 -4.73 -5.53 -8.25
C LEU A 166 -4.47 -7.01 -7.99
N PHE A 167 -3.89 -7.32 -6.85
CA PHE A 167 -3.77 -8.67 -6.32
C PHE A 167 -4.68 -8.86 -5.11
N THR A 168 -5.32 -10.02 -5.02
CA THR A 168 -6.09 -10.43 -3.83
C THR A 168 -5.97 -11.92 -3.62
N ALA A 169 -6.07 -12.36 -2.35
CA ALA A 169 -6.23 -13.77 -1.99
C ALA A 169 -7.70 -14.11 -1.64
N ASP A 170 -8.61 -13.13 -1.74
CA ASP A 170 -10.03 -13.33 -1.43
C ASP A 170 -10.80 -13.87 -2.64
N GLY A 171 -10.93 -15.19 -2.73
CA GLY A 171 -11.67 -15.85 -3.81
C GLY A 171 -13.17 -15.56 -3.78
N ILE A 172 -13.75 -15.31 -2.60
CA ILE A 172 -15.20 -15.06 -2.45
C ILE A 172 -15.57 -13.73 -3.12
N PHE A 173 -14.78 -12.68 -2.86
CA PHE A 173 -15.03 -11.34 -3.37
C PHE A 173 -14.26 -11.02 -4.67
N PHE A 174 -13.52 -11.98 -5.22
CA PHE A 174 -12.70 -11.74 -6.42
C PHE A 174 -13.52 -11.21 -7.61
N SER A 175 -14.70 -11.75 -7.87
CA SER A 175 -15.54 -11.28 -8.99
C SER A 175 -15.94 -9.82 -8.85
N ARG A 176 -16.29 -9.36 -7.62
CA ARG A 176 -16.63 -7.97 -7.34
C ARG A 176 -15.41 -7.06 -7.44
N LEU A 177 -14.28 -7.46 -6.83
CA LEU A 177 -13.02 -6.72 -6.92
C LEU A 177 -12.53 -6.58 -8.37
N ARG A 178 -12.68 -7.64 -9.18
CA ARG A 178 -12.37 -7.62 -10.62
C ARG A 178 -13.26 -6.65 -11.40
N SER A 179 -14.57 -6.63 -11.11
CA SER A 179 -15.49 -5.68 -11.73
C SER A 179 -15.09 -4.23 -11.40
N ASN A 180 -14.84 -3.94 -10.12
CA ASN A 180 -14.41 -2.60 -9.67
C ASN A 180 -13.04 -2.21 -10.28
N ALA A 181 -12.13 -3.16 -10.47
CA ALA A 181 -10.84 -2.93 -11.10
C ALA A 181 -10.98 -2.61 -12.60
N GLN A 182 -11.89 -3.29 -13.32
CA GLN A 182 -12.14 -3.04 -14.74
C GLN A 182 -12.58 -1.59 -15.01
N GLU A 183 -13.37 -0.98 -14.13
CA GLU A 183 -13.79 0.44 -14.23
C GLU A 183 -12.58 1.41 -14.18
N LEU A 184 -11.47 0.96 -13.60
CA LEU A 184 -10.23 1.74 -13.46
C LEU A 184 -9.14 1.33 -14.46
N ASN A 185 -9.49 0.51 -15.47
CA ASN A 185 -8.52 -0.09 -16.41
C ASN A 185 -7.40 -0.85 -15.66
N CYS A 186 -7.74 -1.52 -14.56
CA CYS A 186 -6.84 -2.25 -13.69
C CYS A 186 -7.02 -3.76 -13.89
N ARG A 187 -5.93 -4.48 -14.09
CA ARG A 187 -5.96 -5.94 -14.16
C ARG A 187 -6.08 -6.53 -12.75
N ALA A 188 -7.04 -7.41 -12.53
CA ALA A 188 -7.19 -8.12 -11.25
C ALA A 188 -6.63 -9.55 -11.35
N VAL A 189 -5.90 -9.96 -10.32
CA VAL A 189 -5.28 -11.28 -10.19
C VAL A 189 -5.68 -11.89 -8.85
N LEU A 190 -6.23 -13.10 -8.89
CA LEU A 190 -6.44 -13.93 -7.71
C LEU A 190 -5.17 -14.73 -7.44
N ALA A 191 -4.62 -14.60 -6.25
CA ALA A 191 -3.44 -15.33 -5.79
C ALA A 191 -3.89 -16.44 -4.86
N GLU A 192 -4.05 -17.64 -5.39
CA GLU A 192 -4.45 -18.82 -4.63
C GLU A 192 -3.20 -19.62 -4.20
N PRO A 193 -3.19 -20.16 -2.96
CA PRO A 193 -2.18 -21.13 -2.54
C PRO A 193 -2.19 -22.36 -3.47
N ASP A 194 -1.02 -22.87 -3.81
CA ASP A 194 -0.87 -24.08 -4.62
C ASP A 194 -0.46 -25.32 -3.80
N GLY A 195 -0.41 -25.17 -2.46
CA GLY A 195 -0.05 -26.23 -1.53
C GLY A 195 1.46 -26.43 -1.38
N THR A 196 2.27 -25.59 -1.98
CA THR A 196 3.74 -25.62 -1.85
C THR A 196 4.28 -24.46 -0.98
N GLU A 197 3.38 -23.72 -0.34
CA GLU A 197 3.75 -22.62 0.55
C GLU A 197 4.47 -23.16 1.81
N PRO A 198 5.60 -22.53 2.21
CA PRO A 198 6.26 -22.86 3.46
C PRO A 198 5.40 -22.54 4.70
N GLU A 199 5.58 -23.28 5.78
CA GLU A 199 4.76 -23.17 7.01
C GLU A 199 5.19 -22.03 7.96
N PHE A 200 5.71 -20.90 7.45
CA PHE A 200 6.11 -19.78 8.30
C PHE A 200 5.03 -18.68 8.45
N ASP A 201 3.99 -18.72 7.62
CA ASP A 201 2.83 -17.82 7.69
C ASP A 201 1.61 -18.50 7.04
N PHE A 202 0.46 -17.81 7.02
CA PHE A 202 -0.75 -18.29 6.33
C PHE A 202 -0.47 -18.45 4.83
N PRO A 203 -0.84 -19.59 4.21
CA PRO A 203 -0.57 -19.86 2.79
C PRO A 203 -1.08 -18.75 1.87
N GLU A 204 -2.25 -18.16 2.17
CA GLU A 204 -2.84 -17.08 1.39
C GLU A 204 -1.99 -15.82 1.39
N ASN A 205 -1.36 -15.47 2.53
CA ASN A 205 -0.46 -14.32 2.64
C ASN A 205 0.79 -14.53 1.81
N ILE A 206 1.35 -15.76 1.86
CA ILE A 206 2.57 -16.14 1.12
C ILE A 206 2.28 -16.14 -0.38
N ALA A 207 1.20 -16.79 -0.82
CA ALA A 207 0.80 -16.84 -2.22
C ALA A 207 0.58 -15.43 -2.79
N LEU A 208 -0.12 -14.57 -2.02
CA LEU A 208 -0.38 -13.18 -2.40
C LEU A 208 0.91 -12.38 -2.54
N ALA A 209 1.82 -12.48 -1.57
CA ALA A 209 3.10 -11.79 -1.61
C ALA A 209 3.99 -12.30 -2.76
N ALA A 210 4.03 -13.62 -2.99
CA ALA A 210 4.79 -14.23 -4.08
C ALA A 210 4.26 -13.80 -5.46
N ALA A 211 2.93 -13.68 -5.61
CA ALA A 211 2.31 -13.20 -6.84
C ALA A 211 2.72 -11.75 -7.17
N VAL A 212 2.77 -10.86 -6.15
CA VAL A 212 3.26 -9.48 -6.32
C VAL A 212 4.75 -9.46 -6.68
N CYS A 213 5.58 -10.26 -6.00
CA CYS A 213 7.01 -10.36 -6.30
C CYS A 213 7.26 -10.81 -7.75
N ARG A 214 6.50 -11.81 -8.21
CA ARG A 214 6.57 -12.30 -9.59
C ARG A 214 6.18 -11.23 -10.62
N GLU A 215 5.15 -10.43 -10.34
CA GLU A 215 4.76 -9.30 -11.19
C GLU A 215 5.90 -8.30 -11.37
N LEU A 216 6.69 -8.09 -10.31
CA LEU A 216 7.83 -7.19 -10.33
C LEU A 216 9.16 -7.89 -10.71
N GLY A 217 9.06 -9.05 -11.37
CA GLY A 217 10.20 -9.74 -11.98
C GLY A 217 11.05 -10.56 -11.02
N VAL A 218 10.58 -10.85 -9.79
CA VAL A 218 11.29 -11.71 -8.84
C VAL A 218 10.81 -13.15 -8.96
N GLU A 219 11.74 -14.07 -9.14
CA GLU A 219 11.43 -15.49 -9.21
C GLU A 219 10.84 -16.00 -7.88
N ARG A 220 9.81 -16.88 -7.96
CA ARG A 220 9.08 -17.39 -6.79
C ARG A 220 10.01 -17.97 -5.72
N LYS A 221 10.99 -18.78 -6.11
CA LYS A 221 11.95 -19.39 -5.17
C LYS A 221 12.73 -18.33 -4.40
N THR A 222 13.30 -17.36 -5.09
CA THR A 222 14.03 -16.22 -4.48
C THR A 222 13.13 -15.41 -3.55
N ALA A 223 11.87 -15.14 -3.97
CA ALA A 223 10.93 -14.42 -3.14
C ALA A 223 10.60 -15.18 -1.84
N LEU A 224 10.33 -16.50 -1.92
CA LEU A 224 10.05 -17.35 -0.75
C LEU A 224 11.25 -17.45 0.19
N GLU A 225 12.47 -17.57 -0.33
CA GLU A 225 13.70 -17.53 0.48
C GLU A 225 13.80 -16.20 1.25
N GLY A 226 13.56 -15.07 0.60
CA GLY A 226 13.53 -13.77 1.26
C GLY A 226 12.46 -13.66 2.34
N MET A 227 11.25 -14.13 2.03
CA MET A 227 10.12 -14.12 2.97
C MET A 227 10.36 -14.97 4.21
N SER A 228 11.08 -16.09 4.12
CA SER A 228 11.36 -16.95 5.27
C SER A 228 12.24 -16.29 6.34
N HIS A 229 12.91 -15.20 6.00
CA HIS A 229 13.80 -14.44 6.90
C HIS A 229 13.16 -13.13 7.40
N TYR A 230 11.92 -12.82 7.00
CA TYR A 230 11.26 -11.62 7.50
C TYR A 230 10.94 -11.75 9.00
N LYS A 231 11.03 -10.66 9.73
CA LYS A 231 10.75 -10.57 11.17
C LYS A 231 9.52 -9.68 11.42
#